data_1d0978133b2dcb8d799eb413854c9c2b
#
_entry.id   1d0978133b2dcb8d799eb413854c9c2b
#
_cell.length_a   1.000
_cell.length_b   1.000
_cell.length_c   1.000
_cell.angle_alpha   90.00
_cell.angle_beta   90.00
_cell.angle_gamma   90.00
#
_symmetry.space_group_name_H-M   'P 1'
#
loop_
_entity.id
_entity.type
_entity.pdbx_description
1 polymer ?
#
loop_
_entity_poly.entity_id
_entity_poly.type
_entity_poly.pdbx_seq_one_letter_code
_entity_poly.pdbx_strand_id
1 'polypeptide(L)'
;MEPDHSASIAAVRQAYPAVRIVGNAKTLQMIEGYYGIACGTVEIREGDVLDLGGLTLAFCMIPMVHWPETMATWCAEERTIFSGDAFGTFGALNGGVTDEQLDVEPFWEEMRRYYACI
;
A
#
# COMPACT_ATOMS: atom_id res chain seq x y z
N MET A 1 4.14 -1.51 -2.91
CA MET A 1 4.28 -2.41 -1.72
C MET A 1 5.67 -2.19 -1.19
N GLU A 2 5.75 -1.55 -0.08
CA GLU A 2 7.02 -1.23 0.58
C GLU A 2 7.61 -2.51 1.20
N PRO A 3 8.93 -2.73 1.10
CA PRO A 3 9.58 -3.97 1.59
C PRO A 3 9.31 -4.26 3.06
N ASP A 4 9.21 -3.23 3.89
CA ASP A 4 8.93 -3.33 5.31
C ASP A 4 7.47 -3.76 5.63
N HIS A 5 6.54 -3.58 4.67
CA HIS A 5 5.16 -4.05 4.79
C HIS A 5 4.90 -5.38 4.07
N SER A 6 5.91 -6.00 3.50
CA SER A 6 5.77 -7.20 2.66
C SER A 6 6.23 -8.51 3.32
N ALA A 7 6.65 -8.47 4.58
CA ALA A 7 7.27 -9.59 5.28
C ALA A 7 6.48 -10.91 5.23
N SER A 8 5.15 -10.85 5.17
CA SER A 8 4.28 -12.03 5.16
C SER A 8 3.98 -12.59 3.77
N ILE A 9 4.47 -11.99 2.68
CA ILE A 9 4.06 -12.36 1.31
C ILE A 9 4.44 -13.80 0.96
N ALA A 10 5.61 -14.26 1.38
CA ALA A 10 6.06 -15.63 1.14
C ALA A 10 5.20 -16.64 1.91
N ALA A 11 4.83 -16.34 3.16
CA ALA A 11 3.98 -17.19 4.00
C ALA A 11 2.55 -17.26 3.43
N VAL A 12 2.00 -16.14 2.96
CA VAL A 12 0.68 -16.11 2.29
C VAL A 12 0.71 -16.97 1.03
N ARG A 13 1.74 -16.87 0.20
CA ARG A 13 1.90 -17.72 -0.98
C ARG A 13 1.99 -19.21 -0.65
N GLN A 14 2.67 -19.54 0.45
CA GLN A 14 2.76 -20.93 0.90
C GLN A 14 1.39 -21.47 1.38
N ALA A 15 0.65 -20.67 2.11
CA ALA A 15 -0.67 -21.05 2.62
C ALA A 15 -1.75 -21.09 1.51
N TYR A 16 -1.61 -20.23 0.51
CA TYR A 16 -2.56 -20.09 -0.61
C TYR A 16 -1.81 -20.14 -1.96
N PRO A 17 -1.45 -21.34 -2.47
CA PRO A 17 -0.62 -21.47 -3.67
C PRO A 17 -1.23 -20.85 -4.94
N ALA A 18 -2.54 -20.71 -5.00
CA ALA A 18 -3.26 -20.09 -6.11
C ALA A 18 -3.35 -18.56 -6.03
N VAL A 19 -2.91 -17.94 -4.92
CA VAL A 19 -2.97 -16.48 -4.78
C VAL A 19 -2.03 -15.81 -5.78
N ARG A 20 -2.50 -14.72 -6.38
CA ARG A 20 -1.70 -13.88 -7.27
C ARG A 20 -1.30 -12.60 -6.55
N ILE A 21 -0.09 -12.15 -6.83
CA ILE A 21 0.43 -10.88 -6.33
C ILE A 21 0.20 -9.83 -7.42
N VAL A 22 -0.53 -8.79 -7.05
CA VAL A 22 -0.81 -7.65 -7.94
C VAL A 22 0.10 -6.48 -7.55
N GLY A 23 0.76 -5.88 -8.52
CA GLY A 23 1.64 -4.74 -8.28
C GLY A 23 2.15 -4.14 -9.58
N ASN A 24 2.73 -2.94 -9.49
CA ASN A 24 3.42 -2.36 -10.65
C ASN A 24 4.77 -3.08 -10.93
N ALA A 25 5.35 -2.82 -12.10
CA ALA A 25 6.58 -3.49 -12.54
C ALA A 25 7.71 -3.38 -11.50
N LYS A 26 7.86 -2.22 -10.83
CA LYS A 26 8.88 -2.01 -9.82
C LYS A 26 8.63 -2.83 -8.56
N THR A 27 7.38 -2.85 -8.08
CA THR A 27 6.96 -3.71 -6.97
C THR A 27 7.29 -5.18 -7.25
N LEU A 28 6.92 -5.67 -8.44
CA LEU A 28 7.14 -7.07 -8.80
C LEU A 28 8.63 -7.41 -8.90
N GLN A 29 9.44 -6.50 -9.45
CA GLN A 29 10.89 -6.64 -9.48
C GLN A 29 11.50 -6.75 -8.07
N MET A 30 11.02 -5.93 -7.13
CA MET A 30 11.49 -5.96 -5.74
C MET A 30 11.07 -7.25 -5.04
N ILE A 31 9.85 -7.73 -5.26
CA ILE A 31 9.35 -9.00 -4.72
C ILE A 31 10.18 -10.18 -5.24
N GLU A 32 10.52 -10.19 -6.52
CA GLU A 32 11.41 -11.20 -7.08
C GLU A 32 12.80 -11.13 -6.43
N GLY A 33 13.37 -9.94 -6.31
CA GLY A 33 14.68 -9.74 -5.70
C GLY A 33 14.77 -10.14 -4.23
N TYR A 34 13.74 -9.82 -3.43
CA TYR A 34 13.73 -10.10 -1.99
C TYR A 34 13.29 -11.52 -1.64
N TYR A 35 12.31 -12.06 -2.36
CA TYR A 35 11.64 -13.31 -2.00
C TYR A 35 11.80 -14.42 -3.02
N GLY A 36 12.43 -14.15 -4.17
CA GLY A 36 12.57 -15.11 -5.26
C GLY A 36 11.23 -15.47 -5.93
N ILE A 37 10.21 -14.62 -5.79
CA ILE A 37 8.88 -14.88 -6.33
C ILE A 37 8.74 -14.24 -7.71
N ALA A 38 8.96 -15.02 -8.76
CA ALA A 38 8.91 -14.58 -10.15
C ALA A 38 7.61 -14.98 -10.89
N CYS A 39 6.74 -15.76 -10.27
CA CYS A 39 5.53 -16.28 -10.93
C CYS A 39 4.27 -16.04 -10.09
N GLY A 40 3.10 -16.17 -10.72
CA GLY A 40 1.81 -15.91 -10.06
C GLY A 40 1.63 -14.42 -9.75
N THR A 41 2.12 -13.54 -10.62
CA THR A 41 2.05 -12.08 -10.48
C THR A 41 1.14 -11.49 -11.55
N VAL A 42 0.61 -10.31 -11.28
CA VAL A 42 -0.17 -9.49 -12.22
C VAL A 42 0.41 -8.09 -12.19
N GLU A 43 1.00 -7.68 -13.30
CA GLU A 43 1.47 -6.31 -13.46
C GLU A 43 0.30 -5.38 -13.72
N ILE A 44 0.27 -4.27 -12.99
CA ILE A 44 -0.70 -3.19 -13.18
C ILE A 44 0.01 -1.85 -13.37
N ARG A 45 -0.69 -0.89 -13.97
CA ARG A 45 -0.20 0.46 -14.30
C ARG A 45 -1.15 1.51 -13.77
N GLU A 46 -0.74 2.76 -13.89
CA GLU A 46 -1.58 3.92 -13.58
C GLU A 46 -2.94 3.83 -14.25
N GLY A 47 -4.00 3.94 -13.45
CA GLY A 47 -5.37 3.91 -13.92
C GLY A 47 -5.94 2.54 -14.25
N ASP A 48 -5.16 1.47 -14.11
CA ASP A 48 -5.70 0.11 -14.27
C ASP A 48 -6.74 -0.18 -13.17
N VAL A 49 -7.65 -1.09 -13.49
CA VAL A 49 -8.69 -1.54 -12.57
C VAL A 49 -8.72 -3.07 -12.51
N LEU A 50 -9.08 -3.59 -11.35
CA LEU A 50 -9.26 -5.01 -11.11
C LEU A 50 -10.67 -5.25 -10.56
N ASP A 51 -11.49 -5.98 -11.31
CA ASP A 51 -12.80 -6.43 -10.86
C ASP A 51 -12.66 -7.69 -10.01
N LEU A 52 -13.23 -7.67 -8.81
CA LEU A 52 -13.27 -8.78 -7.86
C LEU A 52 -14.66 -9.48 -7.83
N GLY A 53 -15.55 -9.15 -8.78
CA GLY A 53 -16.89 -9.74 -8.84
C GLY A 53 -17.88 -9.08 -7.87
N GLY A 54 -17.81 -7.77 -7.72
CA GLY A 54 -18.69 -6.97 -6.85
C GLY A 54 -17.99 -5.81 -6.18
N LEU A 55 -16.67 -5.84 -6.18
CA LEU A 55 -15.80 -4.74 -5.78
C LEU A 55 -14.82 -4.45 -6.90
N THR A 56 -14.53 -3.19 -7.14
CA THR A 56 -13.59 -2.72 -8.14
C THR A 56 -12.43 -2.01 -7.48
N LEU A 57 -11.22 -2.50 -7.72
CA LEU A 57 -10.00 -1.85 -7.25
C LEU A 57 -9.39 -1.02 -8.39
N ALA A 58 -9.23 0.27 -8.19
CA ALA A 58 -8.52 1.16 -9.09
C ALA A 58 -7.14 1.51 -8.51
N PHE A 59 -6.12 1.54 -9.36
CA PHE A 59 -4.74 1.74 -8.95
C PHE A 59 -4.23 3.13 -9.35
N CYS A 60 -3.60 3.82 -8.41
CA CYS A 60 -2.98 5.12 -8.59
C CYS A 60 -1.52 5.04 -8.16
N MET A 61 -0.61 5.41 -9.05
CA MET A 61 0.82 5.42 -8.73
C MET A 61 1.17 6.70 -7.97
N ILE A 62 1.78 6.55 -6.80
CA ILE A 62 2.26 7.64 -5.97
C ILE A 62 3.76 7.44 -5.66
N PRO A 63 4.60 7.42 -6.71
CA PRO A 63 6.01 7.09 -6.56
C PRO A 63 6.69 8.06 -5.60
N MET A 64 7.64 7.54 -4.82
CA MET A 64 8.39 8.28 -3.80
C MET A 64 7.57 8.73 -2.59
N VAL A 65 6.39 8.14 -2.36
CA VAL A 65 5.63 8.36 -1.12
C VAL A 65 5.53 7.04 -0.33
N HIS A 66 6.59 6.59 0.44
CA HIS A 66 7.95 7.23 0.36
C HIS A 66 8.93 6.36 -0.46
N TRP A 67 8.48 5.24 -1.02
CA TRP A 67 9.27 4.35 -1.87
C TRP A 67 8.99 4.57 -3.36
N PRO A 68 9.96 4.23 -4.25
CA PRO A 68 9.81 4.51 -5.70
C PRO A 68 8.68 3.72 -6.38
N GLU A 69 8.24 2.61 -5.79
CA GLU A 69 7.16 1.77 -6.32
C GLU A 69 5.82 2.00 -5.64
N THR A 70 5.72 2.95 -4.71
CA THR A 70 4.49 3.16 -3.93
C THR A 70 3.29 3.43 -4.81
N MET A 71 2.18 2.82 -4.46
CA MET A 71 0.89 2.97 -5.11
C MET A 71 -0.23 2.95 -4.08
N ALA A 72 -1.28 3.69 -4.34
CA ALA A 72 -2.54 3.61 -3.62
C ALA A 72 -3.53 2.75 -4.39
N THR A 73 -4.41 2.07 -3.67
CA THR A 73 -5.51 1.28 -4.26
C THR A 73 -6.84 1.82 -3.74
N TRP A 74 -7.73 2.18 -4.63
CA TRP A 74 -9.05 2.71 -4.31
C TRP A 74 -10.13 1.66 -4.58
N CYS A 75 -10.99 1.42 -3.59
CA CYS A 75 -12.22 0.65 -3.72
C CYS A 75 -13.41 1.60 -3.62
N ALA A 76 -14.09 1.84 -4.75
CA ALA A 76 -15.15 2.83 -4.83
C ALA A 76 -16.40 2.42 -4.07
N GLU A 77 -16.77 1.15 -4.13
CA GLU A 77 -17.96 0.60 -3.49
C GLU A 77 -17.88 0.71 -1.96
N GLU A 78 -16.69 0.46 -1.41
CA GLU A 78 -16.42 0.55 0.04
C GLU A 78 -15.94 1.94 0.47
N ARG A 79 -15.75 2.89 -0.46
CA ARG A 79 -15.16 4.21 -0.20
C ARG A 79 -13.84 4.13 0.56
N THR A 80 -13.05 3.11 0.28
CA THR A 80 -11.82 2.78 1.01
C THR A 80 -10.61 2.97 0.12
N ILE A 81 -9.60 3.64 0.64
CA ILE A 81 -8.28 3.74 0.03
C ILE A 81 -7.25 2.95 0.86
N PHE A 82 -6.49 2.10 0.19
CA PHE A 82 -5.32 1.43 0.75
C PHE A 82 -4.10 2.22 0.30
N SER A 83 -3.59 3.05 1.18
CA SER A 83 -2.60 4.09 0.85
C SER A 83 -1.15 3.71 1.19
N GLY A 84 -0.93 2.56 1.84
CA GLY A 84 0.38 2.29 2.46
C GLY A 84 0.68 3.35 3.51
N ASP A 85 1.87 3.89 3.51
CA ASP A 85 2.30 4.94 4.43
C ASP A 85 1.80 6.36 4.06
N ALA A 86 1.23 6.52 2.88
CA ALA A 86 0.68 7.80 2.47
C ALA A 86 -0.40 8.27 3.47
N PHE A 87 -0.40 9.58 3.76
CA PHE A 87 -1.21 10.24 4.80
C PHE A 87 -0.83 9.90 6.24
N GLY A 88 0.26 9.13 6.45
CA GLY A 88 0.82 8.86 7.77
C GLY A 88 1.49 10.07 8.41
N THR A 89 1.86 9.93 9.67
CA THR A 89 2.60 10.93 10.43
C THR A 89 3.52 10.26 11.44
N PHE A 90 4.53 10.98 11.92
CA PHE A 90 5.28 10.57 13.10
C PHE A 90 4.46 10.75 14.36
N GLY A 91 4.68 9.89 15.32
CA GLY A 91 4.06 9.95 16.64
C GLY A 91 3.39 8.64 17.05
N ALA A 92 2.84 8.63 18.24
CA ALA A 92 2.12 7.50 18.80
C ALA A 92 0.66 7.88 19.08
N LEU A 93 -0.24 6.98 18.73
CA LEU A 93 -1.66 7.16 18.99
C LEU A 93 -1.97 6.79 20.45
N ASN A 94 -2.69 7.66 21.15
CA ASN A 94 -3.14 7.44 22.53
C ASN A 94 -4.51 6.76 22.56
N GLY A 95 -4.57 5.52 22.06
CA GLY A 95 -5.76 4.66 22.18
C GLY A 95 -6.83 4.84 21.12
N GLY A 96 -6.80 5.88 20.32
CA GLY A 96 -7.65 6.03 19.13
C GLY A 96 -6.97 5.47 17.87
N VAL A 97 -7.75 5.10 16.87
CA VAL A 97 -7.26 4.61 15.57
C VAL A 97 -7.85 5.37 14.37
N THR A 98 -8.79 6.29 14.63
CA THR A 98 -9.39 7.15 13.62
C THR A 98 -9.30 8.61 14.04
N ASP A 99 -9.38 9.52 13.09
CA ASP A 99 -9.43 10.96 13.31
C ASP A 99 -10.66 11.41 14.13
N GLU A 100 -11.74 10.65 14.10
CA GLU A 100 -12.91 10.88 14.96
C GLU A 100 -12.63 10.57 16.45
N GLN A 101 -11.64 9.72 16.72
CA GLN A 101 -11.26 9.29 18.08
C GLN A 101 -10.05 10.05 18.61
N LEU A 102 -9.37 10.81 17.77
CA LEU A 102 -8.12 11.49 18.08
C LEU A 102 -8.28 13.00 17.90
N ASP A 103 -7.63 13.76 18.77
CA ASP A 103 -7.28 15.14 18.45
C ASP A 103 -6.10 15.12 17.48
N VAL A 104 -6.35 15.46 16.22
CA VAL A 104 -5.33 15.40 15.16
C VAL A 104 -4.49 16.68 15.08
N GLU A 105 -4.90 17.77 15.73
CA GLU A 105 -4.20 19.06 15.66
C GLU A 105 -2.72 18.97 16.09
N PRO A 106 -2.35 18.24 17.16
CA PRO A 106 -0.96 18.10 17.56
C PRO A 106 -0.07 17.39 16.53
N PHE A 107 -0.66 16.64 15.60
CA PHE A 107 0.09 15.88 14.59
C PHE A 107 0.42 16.69 13.31
N TRP A 108 -0.17 17.88 13.12
CA TRP A 108 0.03 18.65 11.89
C TRP A 108 1.49 18.99 11.59
N GLU A 109 2.27 19.34 12.61
CA GLU A 109 3.69 19.65 12.40
C GLU A 109 4.50 18.39 12.04
N GLU A 110 4.16 17.25 12.64
CA GLU A 110 4.79 15.98 12.34
C GLU A 110 4.42 15.48 10.93
N MET A 111 3.18 15.70 10.49
CA MET A 111 2.77 15.44 9.11
C MET A 111 3.58 16.29 8.13
N ARG A 112 3.69 17.60 8.36
CA ARG A 112 4.50 18.48 7.52
C ARG A 112 5.94 18.03 7.45
N ARG A 113 6.52 17.64 8.59
CA ARG A 113 7.88 17.13 8.66
C ARG A 113 8.04 15.82 7.88
N TYR A 114 7.12 14.90 8.02
CA TYR A 114 7.12 13.63 7.29
C TYR A 114 7.11 13.87 5.77
N TYR A 115 6.16 14.66 5.29
CA TYR A 115 6.04 14.94 3.84
C TYR A 115 7.13 15.87 3.29
N ALA A 116 7.82 16.62 4.13
CA ALA A 116 8.98 17.39 3.70
C ALA A 116 10.24 16.55 3.47
N CYS A 117 10.26 15.31 3.94
CA CYS A 117 11.36 14.36 3.78
C CYS A 117 11.19 13.41 2.58
N ILE A 118 10.07 13.48 1.87
CA ILE A 118 9.72 12.60 0.75
C ILE A 118 10.06 13.24 -0.59
#